data_c17460641210120450d6f937a84b5e87
#
_entry.id   c17460641210120450d6f937a84b5e87
#
_cell.length_a   1.000
_cell.length_b   1.000
_cell.length_c   1.000
_cell.angle_alpha   90.00
_cell.angle_beta   90.00
_cell.angle_gamma   90.00
#
_symmetry.space_group_name_H-M   'P 1'
#
loop_
_entity.id
_entity.type
_entity.pdbx_description
1 polymer ?
#
loop_
_entity_poly.entity_id
_entity_poly.type
_entity_poly.pdbx_seq_one_letter_code
_entity_poly.pdbx_strand_id
1 'polypeptide(L)'
;MFRGTLWPYQQEAVERMVDRGQMLLGMVMGAGKTPTTLGAIEQLHSEGEVDRCLVVVPASLKFQWLREISKFTDAKATVIDGPKNKRDVQWRMSINSRYVIVNAETLANDVDRIGTIQAVVIDESTMIKNRSAKRSRLLKKVGKTVPYRYALTGQPIENRPEELFSIMEFVDKDVLGDFKMFDRTFIVRDNWGKPTRYRNLDKMHKTMQECMVRKTRDDIKDQLPDIIHQTVPVTFDAGGAAAYRRIANDLLAKISEAMGKGKGGFNLWAHYNGGDGDETQGQIMSRLTVLRMLCDNHLLVRKSATDFKDPNTPKGSEYAYDIVHRGWLEGVTKTPKLDAVVEYITEVLDQDNNNKVVLFSFFKENLRLIQHAMTSITDSVLFMGGMSAEERDASKQRFADDPKCRLFLSSDAGGYGVDLPMANYLISYDLPWSSGKLEQREARIIRLSSEFPHVTIATFVMQGRIEERQYDMLQMKRSVNEAFIDGKHHDNDGSMALTLDTLSGFLRESSL
;
A
#
# COMPACT_ATOMS: atom_id res chain seq x y z
N MET A 1 -10.83 28.51 10.58
CA MET A 1 -9.46 29.02 10.40
C MET A 1 -8.50 27.90 10.70
N PHE A 2 -7.37 27.78 9.95
CA PHE A 2 -6.34 26.78 10.19
C PHE A 2 -5.62 27.07 11.52
N ARG A 3 -5.41 26.01 12.30
CA ARG A 3 -4.71 26.04 13.58
C ARG A 3 -3.46 25.19 13.47
N GLY A 4 -2.33 25.76 13.59
CA GLY A 4 -1.05 25.04 13.56
C GLY A 4 0.00 25.77 12.74
N THR A 5 1.22 25.26 12.81
CA THR A 5 2.34 25.79 12.03
C THR A 5 2.68 24.82 10.92
N LEU A 6 2.66 25.30 9.70
CA LEU A 6 3.11 24.54 8.53
C LEU A 6 4.62 24.77 8.34
N TRP A 7 5.31 23.72 7.92
CA TRP A 7 6.70 23.83 7.49
C TRP A 7 6.80 24.67 6.20
N PRO A 8 7.94 25.32 5.91
CA PRO A 8 8.09 26.19 4.73
C PRO A 8 7.65 25.51 3.42
N TYR A 9 8.03 24.25 3.21
CA TYR A 9 7.64 23.51 2.01
C TYR A 9 6.14 23.20 1.96
N GLN A 10 5.46 23.12 3.10
CA GLN A 10 4.00 22.95 3.17
C GLN A 10 3.30 24.28 2.87
N GLN A 11 3.84 25.40 3.32
CA GLN A 11 3.33 26.73 3.00
C GLN A 11 3.42 27.01 1.50
N GLU A 12 4.59 26.74 0.87
CA GLU A 12 4.77 26.80 -0.58
C GLU A 12 3.73 25.95 -1.31
N ALA A 13 3.47 24.75 -0.81
CA ALA A 13 2.47 23.87 -1.40
C ALA A 13 1.05 24.42 -1.27
N VAL A 14 0.70 25.02 -0.12
CA VAL A 14 -0.60 25.68 0.10
C VAL A 14 -0.80 26.82 -0.90
N GLU A 15 0.18 27.71 -1.04
CA GLU A 15 0.14 28.82 -2.01
C GLU A 15 -0.14 28.30 -3.43
N ARG A 16 0.63 27.32 -3.88
CA ARG A 16 0.43 26.71 -5.22
C ARG A 16 -0.94 26.02 -5.38
N MET A 17 -1.45 25.38 -4.34
CA MET A 17 -2.77 24.74 -4.34
C MET A 17 -3.88 25.77 -4.47
N VAL A 18 -3.79 26.89 -3.74
CA VAL A 18 -4.75 27.97 -3.76
C VAL A 18 -4.73 28.66 -5.12
N ASP A 19 -3.55 29.09 -5.60
CA ASP A 19 -3.40 29.83 -6.85
C ASP A 19 -3.90 29.04 -8.07
N ARG A 20 -3.58 27.74 -8.16
CA ARG A 20 -3.95 26.93 -9.31
C ARG A 20 -5.35 26.31 -9.19
N GLY A 21 -5.80 25.99 -7.99
CA GLY A 21 -7.07 25.29 -7.73
C GLY A 21 -7.08 23.79 -8.07
N GLN A 22 -6.10 23.29 -8.83
CA GLN A 22 -6.07 21.90 -9.32
C GLN A 22 -4.66 21.36 -9.18
N MET A 23 -4.43 20.44 -8.22
CA MET A 23 -3.09 20.01 -7.86
C MET A 23 -3.00 18.53 -7.48
N LEU A 24 -1.95 17.86 -7.94
CA LEU A 24 -1.50 16.59 -7.41
C LEU A 24 -0.47 16.86 -6.30
N LEU A 25 -0.81 16.46 -5.07
CA LEU A 25 0.10 16.55 -3.93
C LEU A 25 0.86 15.23 -3.78
N GLY A 26 1.99 15.15 -4.47
CA GLY A 26 2.87 13.98 -4.54
C GLY A 26 3.96 14.00 -3.45
N MET A 27 3.59 14.29 -2.22
CA MET A 27 4.52 14.32 -1.10
C MET A 27 4.73 12.93 -0.52
N VAL A 28 5.96 12.58 -0.16
CA VAL A 28 6.27 11.32 0.53
C VAL A 28 5.36 11.11 1.75
N MET A 29 5.17 9.86 2.12
CA MET A 29 4.37 9.55 3.31
C MET A 29 5.03 10.13 4.55
N GLY A 30 4.22 10.63 5.48
CA GLY A 30 4.72 11.33 6.68
C GLY A 30 5.01 12.81 6.49
N ALA A 31 5.07 13.34 5.26
CA ALA A 31 5.35 14.75 4.97
C ALA A 31 4.19 15.73 5.24
N GLY A 32 3.11 15.28 5.86
CA GLY A 32 2.01 16.16 6.27
C GLY A 32 1.06 16.59 5.15
N LYS A 33 0.74 15.71 4.19
CA LYS A 33 -0.24 15.99 3.12
C LYS A 33 -1.58 16.51 3.65
N THR A 34 -2.11 15.88 4.70
CA THR A 34 -3.40 16.26 5.31
C THR A 34 -3.38 17.69 5.86
N PRO A 35 -2.47 18.09 6.77
CA PRO A 35 -2.43 19.49 7.24
C PRO A 35 -2.16 20.50 6.13
N THR A 36 -1.33 20.17 5.12
CA THR A 36 -1.13 21.04 3.94
C THR A 36 -2.46 21.26 3.19
N THR A 37 -3.21 20.17 2.94
CA THR A 37 -4.51 20.26 2.26
C THR A 37 -5.53 21.03 3.08
N LEU A 38 -5.57 20.83 4.40
CA LEU A 38 -6.44 21.60 5.29
C LEU A 38 -6.07 23.08 5.28
N GLY A 39 -4.78 23.42 5.27
CA GLY A 39 -4.30 24.80 5.12
C GLY A 39 -4.84 25.46 3.85
N ALA A 40 -4.75 24.78 2.70
CA ALA A 40 -5.24 25.28 1.43
C ALA A 40 -6.77 25.49 1.45
N ILE A 41 -7.55 24.52 1.95
CA ILE A 41 -9.00 24.63 2.01
C ILE A 41 -9.45 25.73 2.98
N GLU A 42 -8.78 25.87 4.12
CA GLU A 42 -9.11 26.94 5.08
C GLU A 42 -8.75 28.33 4.56
N GLN A 43 -7.68 28.45 3.78
CA GLN A 43 -7.35 29.72 3.09
C GLN A 43 -8.41 30.07 2.05
N LEU A 44 -8.77 29.14 1.15
CA LEU A 44 -9.83 29.31 0.16
C LEU A 44 -11.17 29.65 0.82
N HIS A 45 -11.45 29.07 1.98
CA HIS A 45 -12.64 29.44 2.73
C HIS A 45 -12.59 30.89 3.27
N SER A 46 -11.43 31.31 3.76
CA SER A 46 -11.27 32.71 4.23
C SER A 46 -11.38 33.74 3.10
N GLU A 47 -11.07 33.32 1.87
CA GLU A 47 -11.21 34.10 0.65
C GLU A 47 -12.64 34.08 0.07
N GLY A 48 -13.53 33.24 0.64
CA GLY A 48 -14.93 33.10 0.18
C GLY A 48 -15.13 32.16 -1.01
N GLU A 49 -14.09 31.42 -1.40
CA GLU A 49 -14.08 30.54 -2.58
C GLU A 49 -14.62 29.13 -2.29
N VAL A 50 -14.44 28.63 -1.07
CA VAL A 50 -14.82 27.25 -0.68
C VAL A 50 -15.62 27.26 0.63
N ASP A 51 -16.91 27.02 0.54
CA ASP A 51 -17.76 26.79 1.70
C ASP A 51 -17.83 25.30 2.08
N ARG A 52 -17.77 24.43 1.07
CA ARG A 52 -17.94 22.99 1.28
C ARG A 52 -17.00 22.15 0.41
N CYS A 53 -16.28 21.24 1.08
CA CYS A 53 -15.29 20.35 0.51
C CYS A 53 -15.70 18.89 0.71
N LEU A 54 -15.73 18.10 -0.37
CA LEU A 54 -15.88 16.65 -0.33
C LEU A 54 -14.51 15.98 -0.22
N VAL A 55 -14.30 15.22 0.85
CA VAL A 55 -13.04 14.48 1.11
C VAL A 55 -13.31 13.00 0.88
N VAL A 56 -12.76 12.45 -0.19
CA VAL A 56 -12.89 11.05 -0.55
C VAL A 56 -11.62 10.29 -0.13
N VAL A 57 -11.80 9.33 0.76
CA VAL A 57 -10.70 8.60 1.39
C VAL A 57 -10.97 7.08 1.42
N PRO A 58 -9.96 6.23 1.58
CA PRO A 58 -10.18 4.84 1.98
C PRO A 58 -11.04 4.72 3.24
N ALA A 59 -11.87 3.69 3.33
CA ALA A 59 -12.81 3.53 4.44
C ALA A 59 -12.13 3.58 5.83
N SER A 60 -10.91 3.07 5.94
CA SER A 60 -10.11 3.07 7.17
C SER A 60 -9.60 4.45 7.60
N LEU A 61 -9.53 5.41 6.68
CA LEU A 61 -8.99 6.75 6.94
C LEU A 61 -10.06 7.79 7.31
N LYS A 62 -11.36 7.48 7.19
CA LYS A 62 -12.44 8.43 7.44
C LYS A 62 -12.35 9.11 8.81
N PHE A 63 -12.18 8.33 9.86
CA PHE A 63 -12.10 8.86 11.22
C PHE A 63 -10.75 9.51 11.53
N GLN A 64 -9.68 9.11 10.84
CA GLN A 64 -8.39 9.82 10.94
C GLN A 64 -8.52 11.23 10.36
N TRP A 65 -9.13 11.39 9.19
CA TRP A 65 -9.40 12.70 8.62
C TRP A 65 -10.27 13.56 9.53
N LEU A 66 -11.29 12.97 10.16
CA LEU A 66 -12.11 13.69 11.14
C LEU A 66 -11.27 14.22 12.32
N ARG A 67 -10.37 13.39 12.87
CA ARG A 67 -9.45 13.82 13.96
C ARG A 67 -8.50 14.91 13.50
N GLU A 68 -7.91 14.79 12.32
CA GLU A 68 -7.02 15.79 11.75
C GLU A 68 -7.73 17.14 11.51
N ILE A 69 -8.96 17.11 10.97
CA ILE A 69 -9.77 18.33 10.81
C ILE A 69 -10.03 18.97 12.18
N SER A 70 -10.42 18.20 13.18
CA SER A 70 -10.67 18.71 14.54
C SER A 70 -9.41 19.25 15.20
N LYS A 71 -8.24 18.69 14.89
CA LYS A 71 -6.94 19.11 15.42
C LYS A 71 -6.48 20.44 14.79
N PHE A 72 -6.61 20.57 13.47
CA PHE A 72 -6.03 21.66 12.70
C PHE A 72 -7.02 22.76 12.31
N THR A 73 -8.32 22.58 12.55
CA THR A 73 -9.33 23.57 12.17
C THR A 73 -10.47 23.69 13.17
N ASP A 74 -11.25 24.79 13.06
CA ASP A 74 -12.53 24.99 13.76
C ASP A 74 -13.74 24.49 12.93
N ALA A 75 -13.49 23.92 11.78
CA ALA A 75 -14.52 23.59 10.84
C ALA A 75 -15.33 22.37 11.28
N LYS A 76 -16.65 22.41 11.02
CA LYS A 76 -17.48 21.23 11.16
C LYS A 76 -17.16 20.20 10.06
N ALA A 77 -17.05 18.95 10.45
CA ALA A 77 -16.87 17.82 9.55
C ALA A 77 -17.93 16.75 9.82
N THR A 78 -18.44 16.12 8.76
CA THR A 78 -19.38 15.00 8.84
C THR A 78 -18.80 13.80 8.13
N VAL A 79 -18.76 12.64 8.80
CA VAL A 79 -18.39 11.35 8.22
C VAL A 79 -19.65 10.63 7.74
N ILE A 80 -19.65 10.23 6.48
CA ILE A 80 -20.70 9.40 5.88
C ILE A 80 -20.31 7.94 6.00
N ASP A 81 -21.02 7.20 6.88
CA ASP A 81 -20.68 5.82 7.21
C ASP A 81 -21.88 5.01 7.68
N GLY A 82 -21.81 3.69 7.48
CA GLY A 82 -22.80 2.73 7.98
C GLY A 82 -23.95 2.45 6.99
N PRO A 83 -25.08 1.88 7.48
CA PRO A 83 -26.22 1.51 6.64
C PRO A 83 -26.93 2.75 6.05
N LYS A 84 -27.71 2.51 5.00
CA LYS A 84 -28.33 3.57 4.18
C LYS A 84 -29.14 4.57 5.01
N ASN A 85 -29.97 4.10 5.93
CA ASN A 85 -30.79 4.95 6.80
C ASN A 85 -29.94 5.91 7.66
N LYS A 86 -28.83 5.44 8.21
CA LYS A 86 -27.87 6.26 8.96
C LYS A 86 -27.23 7.30 8.04
N ARG A 87 -26.80 6.90 6.84
CA ARG A 87 -26.18 7.80 5.87
C ARG A 87 -27.16 8.88 5.39
N ASP A 88 -28.44 8.57 5.24
CA ASP A 88 -29.48 9.54 4.86
C ASP A 88 -29.58 10.68 5.89
N VAL A 89 -29.43 10.38 7.16
CA VAL A 89 -29.37 11.41 8.23
C VAL A 89 -28.06 12.19 8.15
N GLN A 90 -26.95 11.49 8.01
CA GLN A 90 -25.62 12.12 7.93
C GLN A 90 -25.51 13.08 6.73
N TRP A 91 -26.02 12.72 5.55
CA TRP A 91 -26.05 13.60 4.38
C TRP A 91 -26.86 14.88 4.63
N ARG A 92 -28.02 14.76 5.28
CA ARG A 92 -28.80 15.93 5.68
C ARG A 92 -28.07 16.82 6.68
N MET A 93 -27.44 16.24 7.69
CA MET A 93 -26.65 16.98 8.68
C MET A 93 -25.41 17.65 8.07
N SER A 94 -24.85 17.05 7.01
CA SER A 94 -23.62 17.55 6.36
C SER A 94 -23.79 18.85 5.60
N ILE A 95 -25.02 19.34 5.41
CA ILE A 95 -25.28 20.63 4.74
C ILE A 95 -24.56 21.79 5.44
N ASN A 96 -24.45 21.73 6.77
CA ASN A 96 -23.79 22.72 7.60
C ASN A 96 -22.34 22.39 7.91
N SER A 97 -21.74 21.42 7.22
CA SER A 97 -20.37 20.98 7.42
C SER A 97 -19.50 21.44 6.28
N ARG A 98 -18.35 22.06 6.61
CA ARG A 98 -17.34 22.42 5.62
C ARG A 98 -16.73 21.18 4.99
N TYR A 99 -16.46 20.15 5.78
CA TYR A 99 -15.89 18.91 5.29
C TYR A 99 -16.90 17.76 5.33
N VAL A 100 -17.07 17.08 4.21
CA VAL A 100 -17.85 15.85 4.11
C VAL A 100 -16.93 14.71 3.74
N ILE A 101 -16.75 13.78 4.66
CA ILE A 101 -15.78 12.68 4.53
C ILE A 101 -16.51 11.40 4.14
N VAL A 102 -16.11 10.78 3.04
CA VAL A 102 -16.75 9.58 2.50
C VAL A 102 -15.74 8.66 1.81
N ASN A 103 -16.01 7.38 1.71
CA ASN A 103 -15.24 6.49 0.85
C ASN A 103 -15.90 6.32 -0.53
N ALA A 104 -15.10 5.95 -1.51
CA ALA A 104 -15.54 5.89 -2.92
C ALA A 104 -16.73 4.95 -3.16
N GLU A 105 -16.79 3.81 -2.46
CA GLU A 105 -17.86 2.82 -2.58
C GLU A 105 -19.19 3.37 -2.02
N THR A 106 -19.15 4.03 -0.88
CA THR A 106 -20.31 4.72 -0.31
C THR A 106 -20.78 5.86 -1.21
N LEU A 107 -19.82 6.66 -1.71
CA LEU A 107 -20.13 7.77 -2.60
C LEU A 107 -20.80 7.29 -3.90
N ALA A 108 -20.41 6.15 -4.44
CA ALA A 108 -21.03 5.59 -5.64
C ALA A 108 -22.53 5.28 -5.48
N ASN A 109 -22.96 4.95 -4.25
CA ASN A 109 -24.35 4.68 -3.93
C ASN A 109 -25.14 5.96 -3.58
N ASP A 110 -24.47 7.04 -3.23
CA ASP A 110 -25.06 8.24 -2.64
C ASP A 110 -24.72 9.52 -3.44
N VAL A 111 -24.27 9.41 -4.69
CA VAL A 111 -23.76 10.54 -5.50
C VAL A 111 -24.78 11.68 -5.64
N ASP A 112 -26.07 11.36 -5.72
CA ASP A 112 -27.15 12.34 -5.88
C ASP A 112 -27.42 13.16 -4.60
N ARG A 113 -26.76 12.83 -3.48
CA ARG A 113 -26.92 13.47 -2.16
C ARG A 113 -25.80 14.44 -1.82
N ILE A 114 -24.79 14.56 -2.66
CA ILE A 114 -23.61 15.41 -2.38
C ILE A 114 -24.01 16.86 -2.14
N GLY A 115 -24.99 17.36 -2.91
CA GLY A 115 -25.36 18.79 -2.92
C GLY A 115 -24.27 19.66 -3.56
N THR A 116 -24.31 20.96 -3.29
CA THR A 116 -23.31 21.90 -3.81
C THR A 116 -22.01 21.78 -3.04
N ILE A 117 -20.92 21.65 -3.77
CA ILE A 117 -19.53 21.62 -3.26
C ILE A 117 -18.66 22.48 -4.18
N GLN A 118 -17.60 23.09 -3.63
CA GLN A 118 -16.63 23.86 -4.41
C GLN A 118 -15.29 23.14 -4.52
N ALA A 119 -15.01 22.21 -3.61
CA ALA A 119 -13.75 21.47 -3.62
C ALA A 119 -13.97 19.96 -3.48
N VAL A 120 -13.09 19.19 -4.12
CA VAL A 120 -12.96 17.73 -3.94
C VAL A 120 -11.51 17.36 -3.65
N VAL A 121 -11.29 16.66 -2.57
CA VAL A 121 -10.01 16.07 -2.20
C VAL A 121 -10.11 14.55 -2.31
N ILE A 122 -9.17 13.92 -3.01
CA ILE A 122 -9.02 12.45 -3.03
C ILE A 122 -7.72 12.10 -2.34
N ASP A 123 -7.80 11.51 -1.15
CA ASP A 123 -6.63 10.96 -0.47
C ASP A 123 -6.39 9.51 -0.90
N GLU A 124 -5.12 9.10 -0.90
CA GLU A 124 -4.67 7.85 -1.51
C GLU A 124 -5.21 7.72 -2.95
N SER A 125 -4.90 8.74 -3.78
CA SER A 125 -5.45 8.88 -5.13
C SER A 125 -5.08 7.73 -6.09
N THR A 126 -4.21 6.82 -5.69
CA THR A 126 -4.01 5.53 -6.36
C THR A 126 -5.30 4.70 -6.47
N MET A 127 -6.34 5.00 -5.67
CA MET A 127 -7.66 4.39 -5.82
C MET A 127 -8.31 4.68 -7.19
N ILE A 128 -7.90 5.74 -7.88
CA ILE A 128 -8.37 6.09 -9.24
C ILE A 128 -7.36 5.81 -10.34
N LYS A 129 -6.32 5.03 -10.07
CA LYS A 129 -5.25 4.67 -11.02
C LYS A 129 -5.74 3.88 -12.23
N ASN A 130 -6.81 3.11 -12.08
CA ASN A 130 -7.43 2.38 -13.18
C ASN A 130 -8.51 3.26 -13.84
N ARG A 131 -8.20 3.76 -15.04
CA ARG A 131 -9.05 4.65 -15.82
C ARG A 131 -10.45 4.09 -16.11
N SER A 132 -10.56 2.79 -16.38
CA SER A 132 -11.81 2.12 -16.74
C SER A 132 -12.69 1.75 -15.53
N ALA A 133 -12.16 1.76 -14.32
CA ALA A 133 -12.90 1.39 -13.12
C ALA A 133 -14.10 2.33 -12.87
N LYS A 134 -15.23 1.77 -12.43
CA LYS A 134 -16.45 2.52 -12.14
C LYS A 134 -16.20 3.68 -11.18
N ARG A 135 -15.45 3.42 -10.10
CA ARG A 135 -15.08 4.45 -9.10
C ARG A 135 -14.25 5.59 -9.69
N SER A 136 -13.29 5.28 -10.58
CA SER A 136 -12.45 6.30 -11.23
C SER A 136 -13.30 7.21 -12.12
N ARG A 137 -14.21 6.64 -12.91
CA ARG A 137 -15.12 7.40 -13.76
C ARG A 137 -16.06 8.28 -12.94
N LEU A 138 -16.59 7.76 -11.82
CA LEU A 138 -17.46 8.52 -10.93
C LEU A 138 -16.71 9.72 -10.34
N LEU A 139 -15.54 9.50 -9.73
CA LEU A 139 -14.79 10.56 -9.07
C LEU A 139 -14.32 11.64 -10.06
N LYS A 140 -13.91 11.24 -11.27
CA LYS A 140 -13.62 12.20 -12.35
C LYS A 140 -14.86 13.00 -12.77
N LYS A 141 -16.05 12.39 -12.80
CA LYS A 141 -17.30 13.10 -13.09
C LYS A 141 -17.61 14.11 -12.00
N VAL A 142 -17.49 13.75 -10.73
CA VAL A 142 -17.67 14.67 -9.59
C VAL A 142 -16.63 15.79 -9.63
N GLY A 143 -15.35 15.48 -9.86
CA GLY A 143 -14.29 16.48 -9.96
C GLY A 143 -14.53 17.52 -11.05
N LYS A 144 -15.13 17.16 -12.19
CA LYS A 144 -15.43 18.10 -13.29
C LYS A 144 -16.45 19.19 -12.91
N THR A 145 -17.21 19.01 -11.84
CA THR A 145 -18.25 19.96 -11.41
C THR A 145 -17.73 21.05 -10.47
N VAL A 146 -16.47 20.98 -10.06
CA VAL A 146 -15.87 21.87 -9.07
C VAL A 146 -14.58 22.52 -9.56
N PRO A 147 -14.29 23.77 -9.14
CA PRO A 147 -13.05 24.46 -9.49
C PRO A 147 -11.83 23.86 -8.77
N TYR A 148 -11.98 23.49 -7.51
CA TYR A 148 -10.85 23.06 -6.66
C TYR A 148 -10.77 21.53 -6.56
N ARG A 149 -9.70 20.94 -7.10
CA ARG A 149 -9.49 19.49 -7.17
C ARG A 149 -8.10 19.12 -6.70
N TYR A 150 -8.01 18.36 -5.62
CA TYR A 150 -6.75 17.94 -5.05
C TYR A 150 -6.67 16.41 -4.96
N ALA A 151 -5.65 15.86 -5.57
CA ALA A 151 -5.31 14.44 -5.46
C ALA A 151 -4.08 14.29 -4.56
N LEU A 152 -4.16 13.45 -3.53
CA LEU A 152 -3.08 13.23 -2.58
C LEU A 152 -2.56 11.81 -2.73
N THR A 153 -1.23 11.66 -2.83
CA THR A 153 -0.58 10.34 -2.80
C THR A 153 0.90 10.49 -2.46
N GLY A 154 1.45 9.53 -1.75
CA GLY A 154 2.91 9.43 -1.56
C GLY A 154 3.62 8.86 -2.79
N GLN A 155 2.89 8.05 -3.56
CA GLN A 155 3.42 7.34 -4.72
C GLN A 155 2.42 7.37 -5.88
N PRO A 156 2.56 8.34 -6.81
CA PRO A 156 1.63 8.51 -7.92
C PRO A 156 1.63 7.36 -8.94
N ILE A 157 2.72 6.61 -9.02
CA ILE A 157 2.88 5.44 -9.88
C ILE A 157 3.22 4.23 -9.00
N GLU A 158 2.43 3.18 -9.07
CA GLU A 158 2.73 1.91 -8.39
C GLU A 158 3.35 0.89 -9.34
N ASN A 159 2.83 0.80 -10.57
CA ASN A 159 3.22 -0.21 -11.53
C ASN A 159 3.43 0.32 -12.96
N ARG A 160 2.68 1.34 -13.39
CA ARG A 160 2.68 1.83 -14.78
C ARG A 160 2.41 3.32 -14.84
N PRO A 161 3.04 4.05 -15.77
CA PRO A 161 2.79 5.48 -16.00
C PRO A 161 1.32 5.80 -16.36
N GLU A 162 0.58 4.86 -16.96
CA GLU A 162 -0.84 5.03 -17.25
C GLU A 162 -1.68 5.24 -15.97
N GLU A 163 -1.17 4.77 -14.82
CA GLU A 163 -1.79 5.02 -13.52
C GLU A 163 -1.79 6.51 -13.18
N LEU A 164 -0.64 7.15 -13.41
CA LEU A 164 -0.49 8.60 -13.25
C LEU A 164 -1.38 9.37 -14.21
N PHE A 165 -1.43 8.97 -15.50
CA PHE A 165 -2.35 9.57 -16.45
C PHE A 165 -3.79 9.59 -15.93
N SER A 166 -4.24 8.46 -15.35
CA SER A 166 -5.59 8.37 -14.79
C SER A 166 -5.82 9.31 -13.60
N ILE A 167 -4.82 9.52 -12.75
CA ILE A 167 -4.88 10.49 -11.64
C ILE A 167 -4.92 11.92 -12.20
N MET A 168 -4.08 12.22 -13.19
CA MET A 168 -4.04 13.53 -13.81
C MET A 168 -5.33 13.90 -14.55
N GLU A 169 -6.05 12.94 -15.16
CA GLU A 169 -7.39 13.19 -15.70
C GLU A 169 -8.40 13.70 -14.67
N PHE A 170 -8.21 13.41 -13.37
CA PHE A 170 -9.00 13.99 -12.29
C PHE A 170 -8.51 15.39 -11.93
N VAL A 171 -7.20 15.58 -11.81
CA VAL A 171 -6.59 16.87 -11.42
C VAL A 171 -6.82 17.89 -12.53
N ASP A 172 -6.23 17.65 -13.68
CA ASP A 172 -6.34 18.49 -14.85
C ASP A 172 -6.18 17.64 -16.13
N LYS A 173 -7.28 17.44 -16.83
CA LYS A 173 -7.36 16.56 -18.01
C LYS A 173 -6.52 17.04 -19.21
N ASP A 174 -6.17 18.33 -19.24
CA ASP A 174 -5.53 18.95 -20.40
C ASP A 174 -4.00 18.91 -20.29
N VAL A 175 -3.44 18.69 -19.09
CA VAL A 175 -2.00 18.67 -18.83
C VAL A 175 -1.27 17.58 -19.62
N LEU A 176 -1.79 16.35 -19.64
CA LEU A 176 -1.20 15.23 -20.38
C LEU A 176 -1.90 14.97 -21.73
N GLY A 177 -2.86 15.81 -22.11
CA GLY A 177 -3.63 15.67 -23.31
C GLY A 177 -4.57 14.46 -23.32
N ASP A 178 -5.01 14.03 -24.50
CA ASP A 178 -5.79 12.82 -24.61
C ASP A 178 -4.95 11.53 -24.45
N PHE A 179 -5.61 10.43 -24.07
CA PHE A 179 -4.90 9.16 -23.84
C PHE A 179 -4.16 8.62 -25.08
N LYS A 180 -4.66 8.85 -26.29
CA LYS A 180 -3.98 8.38 -27.50
C LYS A 180 -2.69 9.15 -27.75
N MET A 181 -2.71 10.44 -27.45
CA MET A 181 -1.52 11.30 -27.54
C MET A 181 -0.51 10.91 -26.46
N PHE A 182 -0.95 10.74 -25.22
CA PHE A 182 -0.14 10.24 -24.11
C PHE A 182 0.53 8.90 -24.46
N ASP A 183 -0.26 7.93 -24.92
CA ASP A 183 0.21 6.60 -25.29
C ASP A 183 1.30 6.69 -26.37
N ARG A 184 1.04 7.41 -27.47
CA ARG A 184 2.00 7.59 -28.56
C ARG A 184 3.26 8.35 -28.15
N THR A 185 3.16 9.25 -27.17
CA THR A 185 4.30 10.09 -26.76
C THR A 185 5.22 9.38 -25.78
N PHE A 186 4.62 8.63 -24.84
CA PHE A 186 5.34 8.13 -23.67
C PHE A 186 5.48 6.61 -23.62
N ILE A 187 4.67 5.86 -24.39
CA ILE A 187 4.65 4.39 -24.32
C ILE A 187 5.08 3.79 -25.66
N VAL A 188 6.02 2.87 -25.61
CA VAL A 188 6.38 2.00 -26.74
C VAL A 188 5.69 0.66 -26.52
N ARG A 189 4.95 0.18 -27.54
CA ARG A 189 4.23 -1.09 -27.47
C ARG A 189 4.79 -2.07 -28.50
N ASP A 190 4.70 -3.36 -28.18
CA ASP A 190 4.95 -4.42 -29.13
C ASP A 190 3.82 -4.55 -30.17
N ASN A 191 3.99 -5.47 -31.10
CA ASN A 191 2.99 -5.77 -32.14
C ASN A 191 1.64 -6.29 -31.58
N TRP A 192 1.60 -6.68 -30.31
CA TRP A 192 0.43 -7.16 -29.60
C TRP A 192 -0.23 -6.09 -28.73
N GLY A 193 0.29 -4.85 -28.81
CA GLY A 193 -0.21 -3.71 -28.02
C GLY A 193 0.23 -3.70 -26.55
N LYS A 194 1.17 -4.57 -26.14
CA LYS A 194 1.69 -4.61 -24.77
C LYS A 194 2.79 -3.56 -24.62
N PRO A 195 2.80 -2.75 -23.52
CA PRO A 195 3.90 -1.84 -23.23
C PRO A 195 5.22 -2.59 -23.04
N THR A 196 6.24 -2.21 -23.82
CA THR A 196 7.60 -2.78 -23.73
C THR A 196 8.59 -1.82 -23.13
N ARG A 197 8.41 -0.51 -23.38
CA ARG A 197 9.33 0.53 -22.94
C ARG A 197 8.59 1.86 -22.77
N TYR A 198 9.13 2.73 -21.93
CA TYR A 198 8.66 4.11 -21.77
C TYR A 198 9.72 5.08 -22.30
N ARG A 199 9.30 6.25 -22.80
CA ARG A 199 10.16 7.26 -23.39
C ARG A 199 9.71 8.68 -23.04
N ASN A 200 10.58 9.67 -23.28
CA ASN A 200 10.29 11.10 -23.05
C ASN A 200 9.89 11.43 -21.58
N LEU A 201 10.49 10.73 -20.61
CA LEU A 201 10.15 10.86 -19.21
C LEU A 201 10.40 12.26 -18.67
N ASP A 202 11.49 12.90 -19.11
CA ASP A 202 11.82 14.30 -18.77
C ASP A 202 10.73 15.28 -19.20
N LYS A 203 10.19 15.05 -20.41
CA LYS A 203 9.10 15.89 -20.91
C LYS A 203 7.86 15.72 -20.05
N MET A 204 7.54 14.48 -19.66
CA MET A 204 6.41 14.21 -18.79
C MET A 204 6.61 14.86 -17.40
N HIS A 205 7.79 14.69 -16.82
CA HIS A 205 8.14 15.31 -15.54
C HIS A 205 7.99 16.84 -15.60
N LYS A 206 8.57 17.51 -16.59
CA LYS A 206 8.45 18.97 -16.77
C LYS A 206 7.00 19.41 -16.92
N THR A 207 6.22 18.71 -17.74
CA THR A 207 4.79 19.03 -17.93
C THR A 207 3.99 18.93 -16.63
N MET A 208 4.35 17.98 -15.77
CA MET A 208 3.64 17.78 -14.50
C MET A 208 4.05 18.74 -13.39
N GLN A 209 5.24 19.35 -13.47
CA GLN A 209 5.70 20.30 -12.44
C GLN A 209 4.73 21.47 -12.21
N GLU A 210 3.97 21.86 -13.24
CA GLU A 210 2.98 22.95 -13.11
C GLU A 210 1.79 22.60 -12.22
N CYS A 211 1.39 21.32 -12.20
CA CYS A 211 0.19 20.85 -11.51
C CYS A 211 0.47 19.77 -10.45
N MET A 212 1.73 19.59 -10.11
CA MET A 212 2.18 18.66 -9.06
C MET A 212 3.13 19.35 -8.08
N VAL A 213 2.85 19.21 -6.81
CA VAL A 213 3.84 19.47 -5.75
C VAL A 213 4.46 18.14 -5.39
N ARG A 214 5.74 17.97 -5.73
CA ARG A 214 6.52 16.78 -5.35
C ARG A 214 7.47 17.15 -4.23
N LYS A 215 7.44 16.39 -3.14
CA LYS A 215 8.45 16.43 -2.08
C LYS A 215 8.85 15.00 -1.78
N THR A 216 10.11 14.71 -2.03
CA THR A 216 10.74 13.42 -1.76
C THR A 216 11.21 13.35 -0.31
N ARG A 217 11.71 12.19 0.10
CA ARG A 217 12.33 12.05 1.40
C ARG A 217 13.60 12.89 1.53
N ASP A 218 14.38 12.97 0.46
CA ASP A 218 15.63 13.77 0.41
C ASP A 218 15.34 15.26 0.61
N ASP A 219 14.21 15.76 0.10
CA ASP A 219 13.81 17.17 0.26
C ASP A 219 13.46 17.57 1.70
N ILE A 220 13.14 16.59 2.56
CA ILE A 220 12.71 16.81 3.95
C ILE A 220 13.52 15.95 4.94
N LYS A 221 14.69 15.44 4.53
CA LYS A 221 15.52 14.54 5.34
C LYS A 221 15.88 15.10 6.71
N ASP A 222 16.15 16.41 6.78
CA ASP A 222 16.53 17.07 8.04
C ASP A 222 15.38 17.12 9.08
N GLN A 223 14.17 16.73 8.69
CA GLN A 223 12.95 16.72 9.50
C GLN A 223 12.45 15.29 9.78
N LEU A 224 13.08 14.30 9.20
CA LEU A 224 12.74 12.88 9.36
C LEU A 224 13.88 12.16 10.08
N PRO A 225 13.59 11.04 10.76
CA PRO A 225 14.67 10.22 11.32
C PRO A 225 15.55 9.63 10.21
N ASP A 226 16.82 9.44 10.49
CA ASP A 226 17.73 8.70 9.63
C ASP A 226 17.28 7.24 9.52
N ILE A 227 17.42 6.65 8.34
CA ILE A 227 16.92 5.31 8.07
C ILE A 227 18.07 4.34 7.80
N ILE A 228 18.07 3.27 8.57
CA ILE A 228 18.99 2.15 8.38
C ILE A 228 18.21 1.00 7.76
N HIS A 229 18.52 0.64 6.52
CA HIS A 229 17.94 -0.54 5.87
C HIS A 229 18.81 -1.76 6.10
N GLN A 230 18.20 -2.84 6.58
CA GLN A 230 18.83 -4.13 6.79
C GLN A 230 18.08 -5.22 6.03
N THR A 231 18.77 -6.02 5.23
CA THR A 231 18.22 -7.24 4.64
C THR A 231 18.76 -8.43 5.44
N VAL A 232 17.85 -9.21 6.00
CA VAL A 232 18.19 -10.42 6.79
C VAL A 232 17.93 -11.62 5.90
N PRO A 233 18.99 -12.24 5.33
CA PRO A 233 18.85 -13.45 4.53
C PRO A 233 18.58 -14.65 5.42
N VAL A 234 17.60 -15.47 5.02
CA VAL A 234 17.25 -16.72 5.69
C VAL A 234 17.33 -17.85 4.68
N THR A 235 17.78 -19.03 5.11
CA THR A 235 17.89 -20.20 4.25
C THR A 235 17.02 -21.34 4.76
N PHE A 236 16.47 -22.14 3.84
CA PHE A 236 15.84 -23.40 4.20
C PHE A 236 16.86 -24.43 4.68
N ASP A 237 16.41 -25.30 5.58
CA ASP A 237 17.04 -26.59 5.76
C ASP A 237 16.78 -27.54 4.58
N ALA A 238 17.38 -28.71 4.57
CA ALA A 238 17.25 -29.67 3.46
C ALA A 238 15.79 -30.10 3.21
N GLY A 239 14.99 -30.27 4.28
CA GLY A 239 13.57 -30.62 4.17
C GLY A 239 12.74 -29.52 3.54
N GLY A 240 12.88 -28.29 4.03
CA GLY A 240 12.20 -27.11 3.50
C GLY A 240 12.59 -26.83 2.04
N ALA A 241 13.89 -26.96 1.69
CA ALA A 241 14.37 -26.79 0.32
C ALA A 241 13.79 -27.86 -0.64
N ALA A 242 13.66 -29.09 -0.21
CA ALA A 242 13.06 -30.16 -1.00
C ALA A 242 11.56 -29.92 -1.24
N ALA A 243 10.82 -29.52 -0.21
CA ALA A 243 9.41 -29.16 -0.31
C ALA A 243 9.21 -27.97 -1.26
N TYR A 244 10.04 -26.91 -1.11
CA TYR A 244 10.00 -25.75 -1.98
C TYR A 244 10.17 -26.12 -3.45
N ARG A 245 11.19 -26.93 -3.79
CA ARG A 245 11.44 -27.38 -5.17
C ARG A 245 10.27 -28.13 -5.77
N ARG A 246 9.62 -29.01 -5.01
CA ARG A 246 8.42 -29.75 -5.49
C ARG A 246 7.29 -28.80 -5.84
N ILE A 247 6.97 -27.83 -4.99
CA ILE A 247 5.90 -26.87 -5.20
C ILE A 247 6.25 -25.89 -6.33
N ALA A 248 7.51 -25.42 -6.40
CA ALA A 248 7.97 -24.55 -7.46
C ALA A 248 7.90 -25.22 -8.85
N ASN A 249 8.30 -26.48 -8.94
CA ASN A 249 8.20 -27.26 -10.19
C ASN A 249 6.75 -27.49 -10.62
N ASP A 250 5.82 -27.74 -9.69
CA ASP A 250 4.39 -27.89 -10.00
C ASP A 250 3.80 -26.55 -10.47
N LEU A 251 4.21 -25.45 -9.88
CA LEU A 251 3.84 -24.11 -10.34
C LEU A 251 4.39 -23.83 -11.75
N LEU A 252 5.65 -24.17 -12.02
CA LEU A 252 6.28 -24.02 -13.34
C LEU A 252 5.55 -24.84 -14.40
N ALA A 253 5.20 -26.09 -14.11
CA ALA A 253 4.43 -26.94 -15.03
C ALA A 253 3.08 -26.30 -15.38
N LYS A 254 2.39 -25.73 -14.37
CA LYS A 254 1.11 -25.05 -14.59
C LYS A 254 1.23 -23.75 -15.40
N ILE A 255 2.29 -22.98 -15.19
CA ILE A 255 2.59 -21.80 -16.01
C ILE A 255 2.87 -22.20 -17.45
N SER A 256 3.68 -23.24 -17.68
CA SER A 256 4.00 -23.74 -19.03
C SER A 256 2.76 -24.22 -19.78
N GLU A 257 1.84 -24.91 -19.09
CA GLU A 257 0.53 -25.30 -19.65
C GLU A 257 -0.29 -24.08 -20.07
N ALA A 258 -0.34 -23.04 -19.24
CA ALA A 258 -1.08 -21.81 -19.52
C ALA A 258 -0.50 -21.06 -20.74
N MET A 259 0.82 -20.99 -20.85
CA MET A 259 1.52 -20.37 -21.98
C MET A 259 1.30 -21.14 -23.28
N GLY A 260 1.36 -22.47 -23.25
CA GLY A 260 1.10 -23.33 -24.41
C GLY A 260 -0.32 -23.21 -24.98
N LYS A 261 -1.29 -22.79 -24.13
CA LYS A 261 -2.68 -22.51 -24.54
C LYS A 261 -2.91 -21.08 -25.07
N GLY A 262 -1.85 -20.32 -25.36
CA GLY A 262 -1.96 -18.95 -25.89
C GLY A 262 -2.43 -17.92 -24.88
N LYS A 263 -2.47 -18.26 -23.59
CA LYS A 263 -2.89 -17.37 -22.51
C LYS A 263 -1.74 -16.50 -21.95
N GLY A 264 -0.76 -16.16 -22.79
CA GLY A 264 0.42 -15.33 -22.41
C GLY A 264 0.12 -13.91 -21.96
N GLY A 265 -1.11 -13.44 -22.07
CA GLY A 265 -1.57 -12.13 -21.59
C GLY A 265 -1.89 -12.05 -20.08
N PHE A 266 -1.46 -13.00 -19.30
CA PHE A 266 -1.71 -13.07 -17.86
C PHE A 266 -1.12 -11.86 -17.11
N ASN A 267 -1.97 -11.19 -16.37
CA ASN A 267 -1.57 -10.11 -15.47
C ASN A 267 -1.86 -10.50 -14.02
N LEU A 268 -0.82 -10.95 -13.33
CA LEU A 268 -0.90 -11.34 -11.91
C LEU A 268 -1.51 -10.24 -11.03
N TRP A 269 -1.27 -8.98 -11.39
CA TRP A 269 -1.76 -7.82 -10.66
C TRP A 269 -3.26 -7.58 -10.79
N ALA A 270 -3.85 -7.95 -11.93
CA ALA A 270 -5.30 -7.84 -12.10
C ALA A 270 -6.02 -8.76 -11.12
N HIS A 271 -5.52 -9.97 -10.92
CA HIS A 271 -6.10 -10.93 -9.97
C HIS A 271 -5.93 -10.48 -8.50
N TYR A 272 -4.75 -10.00 -8.13
CA TYR A 272 -4.50 -9.46 -6.77
C TYR A 272 -5.37 -8.25 -6.42
N ASN A 273 -5.82 -7.50 -7.41
CA ASN A 273 -6.67 -6.31 -7.25
C ASN A 273 -8.16 -6.58 -7.49
N GLY A 274 -8.60 -7.84 -7.47
CA GLY A 274 -10.01 -8.21 -7.58
C GLY A 274 -10.57 -8.18 -9.01
N GLY A 275 -9.71 -8.35 -10.04
CA GLY A 275 -10.16 -8.57 -11.42
C GLY A 275 -10.67 -9.99 -11.64
N ASP A 276 -11.64 -10.17 -12.53
CA ASP A 276 -12.14 -11.48 -12.95
C ASP A 276 -11.02 -12.28 -13.66
N GLY A 277 -10.44 -13.24 -12.94
CA GLY A 277 -9.48 -14.20 -13.49
C GLY A 277 -10.18 -15.47 -13.96
N ASP A 278 -9.65 -16.12 -14.98
CA ASP A 278 -10.11 -17.46 -15.36
C ASP A 278 -9.63 -18.53 -14.36
N GLU A 279 -10.16 -19.73 -14.43
CA GLU A 279 -9.82 -20.85 -13.56
C GLU A 279 -8.31 -21.15 -13.54
N THR A 280 -7.64 -21.03 -14.68
CA THR A 280 -6.18 -21.24 -14.83
C THR A 280 -5.40 -20.22 -14.00
N GLN A 281 -5.84 -18.96 -14.01
CA GLN A 281 -5.24 -17.89 -13.20
C GLN A 281 -5.41 -18.17 -11.72
N GLY A 282 -6.59 -18.59 -11.28
CA GLY A 282 -6.85 -19.01 -9.90
C GLY A 282 -5.93 -20.12 -9.43
N GLN A 283 -5.69 -21.13 -10.28
CA GLN A 283 -4.79 -22.25 -9.97
C GLN A 283 -3.33 -21.84 -9.86
N ILE A 284 -2.84 -20.92 -10.70
CA ILE A 284 -1.49 -20.35 -10.62
C ILE A 284 -1.34 -19.53 -9.33
N MET A 285 -2.34 -18.70 -9.02
CA MET A 285 -2.32 -17.87 -7.83
C MET A 285 -2.36 -18.67 -6.51
N SER A 286 -3.15 -19.75 -6.48
CA SER A 286 -3.18 -20.67 -5.34
C SER A 286 -1.80 -21.28 -5.08
N ARG A 287 -1.13 -21.77 -6.12
CA ARG A 287 0.22 -22.33 -6.05
C ARG A 287 1.25 -21.32 -5.58
N LEU A 288 1.21 -20.12 -6.15
CA LEU A 288 2.10 -19.03 -5.76
C LEU A 288 1.90 -18.63 -4.30
N THR A 289 0.65 -18.56 -3.85
CA THR A 289 0.32 -18.23 -2.45
C THR A 289 0.85 -19.30 -1.49
N VAL A 290 0.68 -20.58 -1.83
CA VAL A 290 1.18 -21.69 -1.01
C VAL A 290 2.71 -21.72 -1.00
N LEU A 291 3.37 -21.42 -2.13
CA LEU A 291 4.83 -21.30 -2.19
C LEU A 291 5.35 -20.19 -1.25
N ARG A 292 4.66 -19.04 -1.22
CA ARG A 292 4.98 -17.95 -0.27
C ARG A 292 4.71 -18.34 1.18
N MET A 293 3.58 -19.03 1.45
CA MET A 293 3.32 -19.57 2.79
C MET A 293 4.45 -20.46 3.27
N LEU A 294 5.00 -21.31 2.38
CA LEU A 294 6.12 -22.16 2.73
C LEU A 294 7.40 -21.36 3.03
N CYS A 295 7.68 -20.30 2.26
CA CYS A 295 8.80 -19.39 2.52
C CYS A 295 8.70 -18.76 3.91
N ASP A 296 7.50 -18.41 4.33
CA ASP A 296 7.27 -17.85 5.66
C ASP A 296 7.31 -18.91 6.76
N ASN A 297 6.47 -19.95 6.61
CA ASN A 297 6.39 -21.03 7.60
C ASN A 297 5.54 -22.19 7.05
N HIS A 298 6.06 -23.42 7.12
CA HIS A 298 5.32 -24.61 6.67
C HIS A 298 4.01 -24.84 7.46
N LEU A 299 3.89 -24.33 8.69
CA LEU A 299 2.67 -24.44 9.50
C LEU A 299 1.50 -23.68 8.86
N LEU A 300 1.76 -22.61 8.10
CA LEU A 300 0.72 -21.92 7.34
C LEU A 300 0.10 -22.82 6.28
N VAL A 301 0.91 -23.59 5.57
CA VAL A 301 0.44 -24.52 4.55
C VAL A 301 -0.40 -25.61 5.17
N ARG A 302 0.05 -26.18 6.30
CA ARG A 302 -0.69 -27.21 7.06
C ARG A 302 -2.02 -26.68 7.58
N LYS A 303 -2.02 -25.47 8.16
CA LYS A 303 -3.24 -24.81 8.63
C LYS A 303 -4.21 -24.55 7.48
N SER A 304 -3.73 -24.01 6.34
CA SER A 304 -4.56 -23.78 5.15
C SER A 304 -5.18 -25.07 4.60
N ALA A 305 -4.46 -26.19 4.68
CA ALA A 305 -5.00 -27.51 4.33
C ALA A 305 -6.11 -27.96 5.29
N THR A 306 -5.93 -27.76 6.59
CA THR A 306 -6.93 -28.10 7.61
C THR A 306 -8.19 -27.23 7.44
N ASP A 307 -8.02 -25.92 7.27
CA ASP A 307 -9.11 -24.97 7.11
C ASP A 307 -9.95 -25.24 5.84
N PHE A 308 -9.35 -25.81 4.79
CA PHE A 308 -10.07 -26.19 3.57
C PHE A 308 -11.11 -27.30 3.84
N LYS A 309 -10.84 -28.21 4.75
CA LYS A 309 -11.75 -29.33 5.09
C LYS A 309 -12.70 -29.01 6.26
N ASP A 310 -12.50 -27.89 6.93
CA ASP A 310 -13.40 -27.46 8.01
C ASP A 310 -14.68 -26.84 7.43
N PRO A 311 -15.85 -27.47 7.60
CA PRO A 311 -17.12 -26.95 7.10
C PRO A 311 -17.50 -25.59 7.72
N ASN A 312 -16.94 -25.23 8.89
CA ASN A 312 -17.22 -23.99 9.59
C ASN A 312 -16.29 -22.84 9.17
N THR A 313 -15.13 -23.17 8.59
CA THR A 313 -14.12 -22.18 8.12
C THR A 313 -13.63 -22.50 6.72
N PRO A 314 -14.45 -22.40 5.66
CA PRO A 314 -14.06 -22.76 4.29
C PRO A 314 -13.13 -21.68 3.67
N LYS A 315 -12.02 -21.39 4.33
CA LYS A 315 -11.05 -20.36 3.91
C LYS A 315 -9.68 -20.91 3.50
N GLY A 316 -9.53 -22.22 3.57
CA GLY A 316 -8.29 -22.90 3.21
C GLY A 316 -8.11 -23.02 1.69
N SER A 317 -6.95 -23.53 1.30
CA SER A 317 -6.58 -23.79 -0.09
C SER A 317 -6.68 -25.28 -0.39
N GLU A 318 -7.45 -25.65 -1.42
CA GLU A 318 -7.49 -27.01 -1.97
C GLU A 318 -6.08 -27.47 -2.34
N TYR A 319 -5.30 -26.61 -2.97
CA TYR A 319 -3.92 -26.94 -3.33
C TYR A 319 -3.03 -27.20 -2.12
N ALA A 320 -3.20 -26.46 -1.01
CA ALA A 320 -2.49 -26.73 0.24
C ALA A 320 -2.88 -28.12 0.80
N TYR A 321 -4.16 -28.47 0.71
CA TYR A 321 -4.65 -29.78 1.11
C TYR A 321 -4.01 -30.91 0.27
N ASP A 322 -3.97 -30.74 -1.06
CA ASP A 322 -3.34 -31.71 -1.95
C ASP A 322 -1.86 -31.92 -1.65
N ILE A 323 -1.11 -30.85 -1.39
CA ILE A 323 0.32 -30.92 -1.04
C ILE A 323 0.55 -31.72 0.24
N VAL A 324 -0.24 -31.44 1.27
CA VAL A 324 -0.15 -32.15 2.55
C VAL A 324 -0.48 -33.63 2.36
N HIS A 325 -1.53 -33.94 1.58
CA HIS A 325 -1.96 -35.32 1.31
C HIS A 325 -0.96 -36.12 0.46
N ARG A 326 -0.23 -35.44 -0.45
CA ARG A 326 0.85 -36.05 -1.24
C ARG A 326 2.15 -36.24 -0.44
N GLY A 327 2.18 -35.87 0.84
CA GLY A 327 3.36 -35.98 1.68
C GLY A 327 4.50 -35.03 1.33
N TRP A 328 4.22 -33.95 0.56
CA TRP A 328 5.29 -33.03 0.12
C TRP A 328 5.93 -32.24 1.25
N LEU A 329 5.26 -32.15 2.39
CA LEU A 329 5.78 -31.53 3.62
C LEU A 329 6.32 -32.57 4.63
N GLU A 330 6.40 -33.83 4.29
CA GLU A 330 7.01 -34.82 5.17
C GLU A 330 8.49 -34.48 5.43
N GLY A 331 8.90 -34.55 6.70
CA GLY A 331 10.25 -34.18 7.12
C GLY A 331 10.51 -32.67 7.25
N VAL A 332 9.55 -31.81 6.90
CA VAL A 332 9.66 -30.35 7.16
C VAL A 332 9.20 -30.08 8.58
N THR A 333 10.14 -29.80 9.45
CA THR A 333 9.91 -29.60 10.90
C THR A 333 10.43 -28.25 11.40
N LYS A 334 11.39 -27.63 10.69
CA LYS A 334 12.00 -26.36 11.08
C LYS A 334 11.24 -25.16 10.51
N THR A 335 11.35 -24.06 11.24
CA THR A 335 10.71 -22.76 10.92
C THR A 335 11.78 -21.66 10.83
N PRO A 336 12.76 -21.76 9.91
CA PRO A 336 13.97 -20.95 9.96
C PRO A 336 13.70 -19.44 9.93
N LYS A 337 12.65 -18.99 9.23
CA LYS A 337 12.30 -17.57 9.17
C LYS A 337 11.65 -17.09 10.48
N LEU A 338 10.80 -17.91 11.10
CA LEU A 338 10.24 -17.61 12.41
C LEU A 338 11.34 -17.58 13.48
N ASP A 339 12.25 -18.57 13.45
CA ASP A 339 13.36 -18.65 14.41
C ASP A 339 14.27 -17.41 14.28
N ALA A 340 14.64 -17.03 13.04
CA ALA A 340 15.47 -15.87 12.78
C ALA A 340 14.80 -14.54 13.21
N VAL A 341 13.48 -14.38 13.02
CA VAL A 341 12.81 -13.15 13.45
C VAL A 341 12.67 -13.06 14.96
N VAL A 342 12.44 -14.18 15.64
CA VAL A 342 12.38 -14.24 17.11
C VAL A 342 13.74 -13.88 17.70
N GLU A 343 14.83 -14.44 17.16
CA GLU A 343 16.19 -14.10 17.56
C GLU A 343 16.48 -12.61 17.35
N TYR A 344 16.21 -12.08 16.15
CA TYR A 344 16.42 -10.68 15.84
C TYR A 344 15.64 -9.72 16.77
N ILE A 345 14.35 -9.99 17.00
CA ILE A 345 13.55 -9.16 17.90
C ILE A 345 14.10 -9.23 19.33
N THR A 346 14.50 -10.40 19.79
CA THR A 346 15.08 -10.57 21.13
C THR A 346 16.33 -9.72 21.28
N GLU A 347 17.28 -9.82 20.33
CA GLU A 347 18.49 -9.00 20.33
C GLU A 347 18.20 -7.50 20.34
N VAL A 348 17.25 -7.03 19.50
CA VAL A 348 16.84 -5.63 19.46
C VAL A 348 16.28 -5.16 20.80
N LEU A 349 15.43 -5.98 21.43
CA LEU A 349 14.82 -5.63 22.70
C LEU A 349 15.83 -5.67 23.89
N ASP A 350 16.85 -6.50 23.79
CA ASP A 350 17.91 -6.59 24.80
C ASP A 350 18.92 -5.43 24.72
N GLN A 351 19.10 -4.84 23.51
CA GLN A 351 20.01 -3.71 23.31
C GLN A 351 19.60 -2.44 24.06
N ASP A 352 18.31 -2.11 24.06
CA ASP A 352 17.78 -0.92 24.75
C ASP A 352 16.31 -1.16 25.15
N ASN A 353 16.01 -0.80 26.41
CA ASN A 353 14.66 -0.91 26.95
C ASN A 353 13.64 0.01 26.27
N ASN A 354 14.11 1.05 25.58
CA ASN A 354 13.23 1.98 24.81
C ASN A 354 12.94 1.47 23.40
N ASN A 355 13.63 0.43 22.92
CA ASN A 355 13.37 -0.11 21.59
C ASN A 355 11.97 -0.69 21.51
N LYS A 356 11.20 -0.25 20.52
CA LYS A 356 9.88 -0.77 20.17
C LYS A 356 9.86 -1.23 18.73
N VAL A 357 9.35 -2.43 18.51
CA VAL A 357 9.36 -3.12 17.21
C VAL A 357 7.96 -3.17 16.63
N VAL A 358 7.84 -2.79 15.36
CA VAL A 358 6.64 -2.98 14.54
C VAL A 358 6.94 -4.06 13.51
N LEU A 359 6.13 -5.11 13.45
CA LEU A 359 6.29 -6.18 12.47
C LEU A 359 5.06 -6.29 11.58
N PHE A 360 5.30 -6.34 10.28
CA PHE A 360 4.28 -6.55 9.27
C PHE A 360 4.36 -7.95 8.65
N SER A 361 3.20 -8.59 8.51
CA SER A 361 3.03 -9.80 7.70
C SER A 361 1.71 -9.77 6.95
N PHE A 362 1.73 -10.29 5.71
CA PHE A 362 0.53 -10.50 4.91
C PHE A 362 -0.38 -11.58 5.51
N PHE A 363 0.22 -12.64 6.07
CA PHE A 363 -0.52 -13.77 6.66
C PHE A 363 -0.77 -13.54 8.15
N LYS A 364 -2.05 -13.40 8.53
CA LYS A 364 -2.45 -13.17 9.93
C LYS A 364 -1.96 -14.26 10.89
N GLU A 365 -1.84 -15.48 10.40
CA GLU A 365 -1.39 -16.60 11.23
C GLU A 365 0.09 -16.49 11.61
N ASN A 366 0.95 -15.93 10.74
CA ASN A 366 2.32 -15.59 11.11
C ASN A 366 2.36 -14.67 12.34
N LEU A 367 1.50 -13.65 12.36
CA LEU A 367 1.44 -12.71 13.48
C LEU A 367 1.10 -13.41 14.81
N ARG A 368 0.20 -14.42 14.77
CA ARG A 368 -0.15 -15.22 15.95
C ARG A 368 0.98 -16.15 16.38
N LEU A 369 1.67 -16.78 15.41
CA LEU A 369 2.82 -17.63 15.69
C LEU A 369 3.97 -16.82 16.31
N ILE A 370 4.26 -15.64 15.77
CA ILE A 370 5.26 -14.73 16.32
C ILE A 370 4.82 -14.24 17.71
N GLN A 371 3.58 -13.85 17.89
CA GLN A 371 3.04 -13.45 19.19
C GLN A 371 3.25 -14.55 20.23
N HIS A 372 2.90 -15.77 19.87
CA HIS A 372 3.06 -16.92 20.77
C HIS A 372 4.55 -17.16 21.11
N ALA A 373 5.44 -17.13 20.12
CA ALA A 373 6.87 -17.33 20.33
C ALA A 373 7.50 -16.23 21.20
N MET A 374 6.98 -15.00 21.14
CA MET A 374 7.49 -13.85 21.90
C MET A 374 6.89 -13.70 23.30
N THR A 375 5.92 -14.50 23.69
CA THR A 375 5.13 -14.34 24.94
C THR A 375 5.99 -14.30 26.20
N SER A 376 7.11 -15.04 26.23
CA SER A 376 8.04 -15.07 27.38
C SER A 376 9.05 -13.90 27.36
N ILE A 377 9.15 -13.14 26.28
CA ILE A 377 10.17 -12.11 26.07
C ILE A 377 9.57 -10.70 26.22
N THR A 378 8.42 -10.45 25.60
CA THR A 378 7.76 -9.14 25.65
C THR A 378 6.25 -9.26 25.46
N ASP A 379 5.51 -8.31 26.03
CA ASP A 379 4.11 -8.11 25.70
C ASP A 379 3.98 -7.58 24.26
N SER A 380 2.92 -8.00 23.60
CA SER A 380 2.63 -7.62 22.24
C SER A 380 1.16 -7.31 22.01
N VAL A 381 0.88 -6.54 20.95
CA VAL A 381 -0.47 -6.28 20.47
C VAL A 381 -0.62 -6.74 19.02
N LEU A 382 -1.82 -7.25 18.71
CA LEU A 382 -2.22 -7.55 17.33
C LEU A 382 -3.02 -6.38 16.74
N PHE A 383 -2.74 -6.08 15.45
CA PHE A 383 -3.43 -5.03 14.71
C PHE A 383 -3.79 -5.55 13.30
N MET A 384 -4.98 -6.13 13.18
CA MET A 384 -5.35 -6.89 11.99
C MET A 384 -6.64 -6.37 11.35
N GLY A 385 -6.80 -6.65 10.05
CA GLY A 385 -8.09 -6.45 9.39
C GLY A 385 -9.18 -7.30 10.02
N GLY A 386 -10.35 -6.68 10.29
CA GLY A 386 -11.49 -7.30 10.96
C GLY A 386 -11.68 -6.89 12.42
N MET A 387 -10.68 -6.24 13.04
CA MET A 387 -10.83 -5.63 14.36
C MET A 387 -11.74 -4.40 14.30
N SER A 388 -12.51 -4.15 15.37
CA SER A 388 -13.30 -2.93 15.54
C SER A 388 -12.39 -1.67 15.66
N ALA A 389 -12.98 -0.49 15.58
CA ALA A 389 -12.24 0.75 15.76
C ALA A 389 -11.71 0.88 17.20
N GLU A 390 -12.52 0.47 18.16
CA GLU A 390 -12.20 0.47 19.60
C GLU A 390 -11.03 -0.48 19.91
N GLU A 391 -11.05 -1.70 19.37
CA GLU A 391 -9.96 -2.67 19.55
C GLU A 391 -8.65 -2.16 18.94
N ARG A 392 -8.71 -1.49 17.80
CA ARG A 392 -7.54 -0.88 17.15
C ARG A 392 -6.97 0.26 17.96
N ASP A 393 -7.83 1.15 18.46
CA ASP A 393 -7.41 2.27 19.30
C ASP A 393 -6.78 1.76 20.62
N ALA A 394 -7.39 0.78 21.28
CA ALA A 394 -6.86 0.14 22.48
C ALA A 394 -5.49 -0.50 22.23
N SER A 395 -5.32 -1.22 21.13
CA SER A 395 -4.02 -1.82 20.75
C SER A 395 -2.95 -0.76 20.52
N LYS A 396 -3.29 0.32 19.81
CA LYS A 396 -2.36 1.43 19.58
C LYS A 396 -1.97 2.12 20.89
N GLN A 397 -2.95 2.40 21.75
CA GLN A 397 -2.71 3.07 23.01
C GLN A 397 -1.89 2.20 23.96
N ARG A 398 -2.18 0.90 24.04
CA ARG A 398 -1.35 -0.03 24.83
C ARG A 398 0.09 -0.05 24.36
N PHE A 399 0.33 -0.10 23.03
CA PHE A 399 1.68 -0.06 22.48
C PHE A 399 2.39 1.27 22.77
N ALA A 400 1.67 2.39 22.80
CA ALA A 400 2.24 3.69 23.11
C ALA A 400 2.60 3.82 24.60
N ASP A 401 1.66 3.48 25.49
CA ASP A 401 1.70 3.86 26.90
C ASP A 401 2.29 2.76 27.81
N ASP A 402 2.20 1.48 27.43
CA ASP A 402 2.71 0.38 28.24
C ASP A 402 4.19 0.08 27.90
N PRO A 403 5.13 0.32 28.83
CA PRO A 403 6.55 0.05 28.59
C PRO A 403 6.88 -1.44 28.44
N LYS A 404 6.00 -2.35 28.89
CA LYS A 404 6.15 -3.80 28.69
C LYS A 404 5.72 -4.24 27.32
N CYS A 405 4.82 -3.48 26.67
CA CYS A 405 4.33 -3.77 25.33
C CYS A 405 5.27 -3.18 24.27
N ARG A 406 6.26 -3.96 23.85
CA ARG A 406 7.33 -3.50 22.96
C ARG A 406 7.24 -4.07 21.56
N LEU A 407 6.20 -4.88 21.27
CA LEU A 407 6.01 -5.51 19.95
C LEU A 407 4.60 -5.24 19.41
N PHE A 408 4.54 -4.62 18.22
CA PHE A 408 3.31 -4.33 17.49
C PHE A 408 3.24 -5.19 16.24
N LEU A 409 2.30 -6.12 16.19
CA LEU A 409 2.14 -7.10 15.11
C LEU A 409 0.99 -6.70 14.19
N SER A 410 1.29 -6.31 12.97
CA SER A 410 0.30 -5.74 12.03
C SER A 410 0.16 -6.52 10.74
N SER A 411 -1.07 -6.67 10.27
CA SER A 411 -1.33 -7.05 8.88
C SER A 411 -1.45 -5.80 7.99
N ASP A 412 -1.18 -5.93 6.69
CA ASP A 412 -1.35 -4.82 5.74
C ASP A 412 -2.74 -4.18 5.80
N ALA A 413 -3.79 -5.01 5.89
CA ALA A 413 -5.17 -4.53 5.99
C ALA A 413 -5.47 -3.82 7.32
N GLY A 414 -4.79 -4.19 8.40
CA GLY A 414 -4.87 -3.53 9.70
C GLY A 414 -4.11 -2.20 9.70
N GLY A 415 -2.91 -2.21 9.14
CA GLY A 415 -1.95 -1.10 9.20
C GLY A 415 -2.31 0.16 8.40
N TYR A 416 -3.41 0.19 7.67
CA TYR A 416 -3.84 1.40 6.98
C TYR A 416 -4.14 2.54 7.97
N GLY A 417 -3.42 3.65 7.82
CA GLY A 417 -3.68 4.89 8.58
C GLY A 417 -3.25 4.88 10.04
N VAL A 418 -2.49 3.89 10.51
CA VAL A 418 -1.91 3.94 11.86
C VAL A 418 -0.53 4.60 11.81
N ASP A 419 -0.30 5.56 12.71
CA ASP A 419 1.00 6.21 12.92
C ASP A 419 1.59 5.73 14.23
N LEU A 420 2.85 5.30 14.20
CA LEU A 420 3.57 4.68 15.31
C LEU A 420 4.94 5.38 15.52
N PRO A 421 4.94 6.70 15.84
CA PRO A 421 6.16 7.49 15.99
C PRO A 421 7.03 7.04 17.18
N MET A 422 6.44 6.28 18.12
CA MET A 422 7.09 5.72 19.32
C MET A 422 7.90 4.44 19.01
N ALA A 423 7.95 3.98 17.76
CA ALA A 423 8.73 2.80 17.38
C ALA A 423 9.96 3.18 16.55
N ASN A 424 11.06 2.51 16.77
CA ASN A 424 12.32 2.72 16.06
C ASN A 424 12.79 1.52 15.23
N TYR A 425 12.10 0.38 15.30
CA TYR A 425 12.33 -0.78 14.44
C TYR A 425 11.07 -1.17 13.69
N LEU A 426 11.22 -1.42 12.39
CA LEU A 426 10.16 -2.01 11.57
C LEU A 426 10.69 -3.24 10.86
N ILE A 427 9.96 -4.33 10.98
CA ILE A 427 10.28 -5.61 10.35
C ILE A 427 9.23 -5.92 9.29
N SER A 428 9.67 -6.11 8.04
CA SER A 428 8.88 -6.78 7.00
C SER A 428 9.20 -8.27 7.03
N TYR A 429 8.31 -9.05 7.66
CA TYR A 429 8.47 -10.51 7.75
C TYR A 429 8.31 -11.17 6.40
N ASP A 430 7.36 -10.68 5.61
CA ASP A 430 7.13 -11.03 4.22
C ASP A 430 7.00 -9.75 3.36
N LEU A 431 7.16 -9.89 2.06
CA LEU A 431 7.14 -8.78 1.13
C LEU A 431 5.77 -8.61 0.48
N PRO A 432 5.26 -7.37 0.37
CA PRO A 432 4.12 -7.08 -0.49
C PRO A 432 4.56 -7.12 -1.96
N TRP A 433 3.62 -7.28 -2.90
CA TRP A 433 3.92 -7.20 -4.33
C TRP A 433 4.06 -5.78 -4.89
N SER A 434 3.71 -4.78 -4.11
CA SER A 434 3.73 -3.36 -4.50
C SER A 434 4.78 -2.61 -3.69
N SER A 435 5.66 -1.88 -4.37
CA SER A 435 6.63 -0.98 -3.71
C SER A 435 5.93 0.06 -2.86
N GLY A 436 4.78 0.60 -3.33
CA GLY A 436 3.97 1.53 -2.55
C GLY A 436 3.45 0.96 -1.23
N LYS A 437 3.08 -0.31 -1.19
CA LYS A 437 2.70 -0.96 0.08
C LYS A 437 3.89 -1.13 1.02
N LEU A 438 5.07 -1.44 0.48
CA LEU A 438 6.29 -1.52 1.29
C LEU A 438 6.62 -0.15 1.88
N GLU A 439 6.60 0.90 1.07
CA GLU A 439 6.79 2.27 1.54
C GLU A 439 5.70 2.70 2.55
N GLN A 440 4.45 2.26 2.35
CA GLN A 440 3.38 2.48 3.33
C GLN A 440 3.65 1.82 4.67
N ARG A 441 4.21 0.60 4.70
CA ARG A 441 4.66 -0.05 5.96
C ARG A 441 5.75 0.79 6.62
N GLU A 442 6.82 1.10 5.90
CA GLU A 442 7.97 1.88 6.39
C GLU A 442 7.55 3.24 6.96
N ALA A 443 6.66 3.91 6.25
CA ALA A 443 6.16 5.21 6.66
C ALA A 443 5.33 5.20 7.97
N ARG A 444 5.04 4.04 8.58
CA ARG A 444 4.35 3.99 9.89
C ARG A 444 5.21 4.49 11.04
N ILE A 445 6.52 4.26 10.96
CA ILE A 445 7.49 4.72 11.97
C ILE A 445 8.30 5.93 11.50
N ILE A 446 8.40 6.16 10.18
CA ILE A 446 9.10 7.29 9.60
C ILE A 446 8.14 8.47 9.51
N ARG A 447 8.16 9.34 10.49
CA ARG A 447 7.22 10.48 10.62
C ARG A 447 7.95 11.74 11.07
N LEU A 448 7.38 12.91 10.76
CA LEU A 448 7.81 14.19 11.34
C LEU A 448 7.67 14.21 12.87
N SER A 449 6.81 13.37 13.41
CA SER A 449 6.59 13.21 14.86
C SER A 449 7.37 12.02 15.45
N SER A 450 8.34 11.45 14.74
CA SER A 450 9.14 10.34 15.26
C SER A 450 9.90 10.76 16.52
N GLU A 451 9.90 9.90 17.52
CA GLU A 451 10.54 10.16 18.83
C GLU A 451 12.02 9.79 18.82
N PHE A 452 12.50 9.15 17.75
CA PHE A 452 13.87 8.66 17.62
C PHE A 452 14.61 9.37 16.49
N PRO A 453 15.91 9.66 16.64
CA PRO A 453 16.73 10.24 15.58
C PRO A 453 17.03 9.26 14.45
N HIS A 454 16.98 7.95 14.74
CA HIS A 454 17.23 6.88 13.78
C HIS A 454 16.14 5.81 13.86
N VAL A 455 15.79 5.25 12.71
CA VAL A 455 14.90 4.09 12.61
C VAL A 455 15.52 2.99 11.76
N THR A 456 15.34 1.74 12.17
CA THR A 456 15.84 0.58 11.43
C THR A 456 14.69 -0.14 10.74
N ILE A 457 14.85 -0.39 9.44
CA ILE A 457 13.92 -1.16 8.61
C ILE A 457 14.58 -2.48 8.25
N ALA A 458 14.14 -3.56 8.87
CA ALA A 458 14.64 -4.90 8.60
C ALA A 458 13.68 -5.66 7.67
N THR A 459 14.22 -6.25 6.61
CA THR A 459 13.47 -7.07 5.66
C THR A 459 14.01 -8.49 5.67
N PHE A 460 13.16 -9.45 6.03
CA PHE A 460 13.50 -10.85 6.03
C PHE A 460 13.22 -11.45 4.65
N VAL A 461 14.22 -12.13 4.07
CA VAL A 461 14.15 -12.66 2.70
C VAL A 461 14.65 -14.08 2.66
N MET A 462 13.85 -15.00 2.16
CA MET A 462 14.28 -16.38 1.92
C MET A 462 15.23 -16.42 0.72
N GLN A 463 16.53 -16.60 1.00
CA GLN A 463 17.62 -16.53 0.04
C GLN A 463 17.53 -17.63 -1.01
N GLY A 464 17.84 -17.30 -2.27
CA GLY A 464 17.77 -18.22 -3.40
C GLY A 464 16.35 -18.67 -3.74
N ARG A 465 15.31 -17.95 -3.29
CA ARG A 465 13.91 -18.33 -3.47
C ARG A 465 13.09 -17.15 -4.05
N ILE A 466 11.81 -17.39 -4.26
CA ILE A 466 10.91 -16.40 -4.89
C ILE A 466 10.89 -15.05 -4.16
N GLU A 467 11.12 -15.01 -2.86
CA GLU A 467 11.13 -13.77 -2.09
C GLU A 467 12.33 -12.89 -2.42
N GLU A 468 13.50 -13.46 -2.66
CA GLU A 468 14.68 -12.68 -3.08
C GLU A 468 14.40 -11.98 -4.42
N ARG A 469 13.81 -12.70 -5.38
CA ARG A 469 13.41 -12.13 -6.67
C ARG A 469 12.29 -11.10 -6.53
N GLN A 470 11.37 -11.32 -5.61
CA GLN A 470 10.34 -10.35 -5.27
C GLN A 470 10.98 -9.08 -4.69
N TYR A 471 11.98 -9.21 -3.84
CA TYR A 471 12.73 -8.08 -3.28
C TYR A 471 13.44 -7.29 -4.38
N ASP A 472 14.20 -7.95 -5.26
CA ASP A 472 14.89 -7.31 -6.38
C ASP A 472 13.92 -6.53 -7.28
N MET A 473 12.77 -7.14 -7.57
CA MET A 473 11.71 -6.49 -8.37
C MET A 473 11.15 -5.25 -7.66
N LEU A 474 10.99 -5.27 -6.35
CA LEU A 474 10.52 -4.11 -5.59
C LEU A 474 11.54 -2.97 -5.60
N GLN A 475 12.84 -3.28 -5.52
CA GLN A 475 13.91 -2.29 -5.63
C GLN A 475 13.95 -1.67 -7.04
N MET A 476 13.84 -2.49 -8.10
CA MET A 476 13.75 -2.00 -9.47
C MET A 476 12.54 -1.07 -9.66
N LYS A 477 11.37 -1.40 -9.11
CA LYS A 477 10.19 -0.53 -9.18
C LYS A 477 10.39 0.80 -8.46
N ARG A 478 11.10 0.82 -7.34
CA ARG A 478 11.50 2.08 -6.68
C ARG A 478 12.32 2.95 -7.60
N SER A 479 13.39 2.40 -8.17
CA SER A 479 14.29 3.14 -9.09
C SER A 479 13.55 3.72 -10.29
N VAL A 480 12.63 2.95 -10.88
CA VAL A 480 11.83 3.43 -12.01
C VAL A 480 10.86 4.53 -11.60
N ASN A 481 10.21 4.41 -10.44
CA ASN A 481 9.33 5.46 -9.93
C ASN A 481 10.10 6.76 -9.67
N GLU A 482 11.30 6.69 -9.12
CA GLU A 482 12.19 7.83 -8.93
C GLU A 482 12.56 8.48 -10.27
N ALA A 483 12.87 7.67 -11.28
CA ALA A 483 13.15 8.18 -12.63
C ALA A 483 11.95 8.93 -13.23
N PHE A 484 10.74 8.37 -13.08
CA PHE A 484 9.52 8.96 -13.64
C PHE A 484 9.05 10.22 -12.94
N ILE A 485 9.05 10.18 -11.61
CA ILE A 485 8.40 11.21 -10.80
C ILE A 485 9.41 12.28 -10.40
N ASP A 486 10.62 11.87 -10.07
CA ASP A 486 11.64 12.74 -9.50
C ASP A 486 12.67 13.21 -10.57
N GLY A 487 12.54 12.74 -11.83
CA GLY A 487 13.42 13.11 -12.94
C GLY A 487 14.86 12.59 -12.79
N LYS A 488 15.08 11.63 -11.89
CA LYS A 488 16.39 10.99 -11.72
C LYS A 488 16.58 9.94 -12.80
N HIS A 489 17.54 10.15 -13.70
CA HIS A 489 17.86 9.20 -14.78
C HIS A 489 18.49 7.92 -14.20
N HIS A 490 17.82 6.79 -14.43
CA HIS A 490 18.43 5.48 -14.32
C HIS A 490 18.22 4.76 -15.67
N ASP A 491 19.31 4.26 -16.25
CA ASP A 491 19.31 3.47 -17.50
C ASP A 491 18.71 2.07 -17.28
N ASN A 492 17.43 2.00 -16.90
CA ASN A 492 16.76 0.72 -16.67
C ASN A 492 15.63 0.50 -17.68
N ASP A 493 15.93 -0.30 -18.69
CA ASP A 493 15.00 -0.82 -19.71
C ASP A 493 14.09 -1.97 -19.19
N GLY A 494 13.85 -2.06 -17.88
CA GLY A 494 13.14 -3.18 -17.26
C GLY A 494 11.61 -3.12 -17.38
N SER A 495 10.98 -4.22 -17.78
CA SER A 495 9.54 -4.41 -17.68
C SER A 495 9.11 -4.46 -16.20
N MET A 496 8.28 -3.51 -15.76
CA MET A 496 7.76 -3.42 -14.38
C MET A 496 6.64 -4.45 -14.08
N ALA A 497 6.22 -5.23 -15.06
CA ALA A 497 5.10 -6.16 -14.89
C ALA A 497 5.61 -7.57 -14.53
N LEU A 498 5.10 -8.14 -13.45
CA LEU A 498 5.25 -9.57 -13.20
C LEU A 498 4.38 -10.32 -14.21
N THR A 499 5.01 -10.77 -15.29
CA THR A 499 4.40 -11.61 -16.32
C THR A 499 4.60 -13.08 -15.99
N LEU A 500 3.90 -13.98 -16.70
CA LEU A 500 4.16 -15.42 -16.59
C LEU A 500 5.61 -15.77 -16.98
N ASP A 501 6.16 -15.07 -17.99
CA ASP A 501 7.56 -15.26 -18.41
C ASP A 501 8.53 -14.88 -17.31
N THR A 502 8.32 -13.70 -16.69
CA THR A 502 9.17 -13.24 -15.57
C THR A 502 9.07 -14.18 -14.37
N LEU A 503 7.85 -14.60 -14.02
CA LEU A 503 7.62 -15.55 -12.92
C LEU A 503 8.24 -16.92 -13.25
N SER A 504 8.11 -17.40 -14.47
CA SER A 504 8.74 -18.64 -14.94
C SER A 504 10.28 -18.57 -14.86
N GLY A 505 10.87 -17.46 -15.29
CA GLY A 505 12.30 -17.19 -15.15
C GLY A 505 12.76 -17.29 -13.69
N PHE A 506 12.07 -16.58 -12.80
CA PHE A 506 12.37 -16.60 -11.35
C PHE A 506 12.29 -17.98 -10.73
N LEU A 507 11.25 -18.74 -11.08
CA LEU A 507 11.07 -20.09 -10.53
C LEU A 507 12.11 -21.07 -11.05
N ARG A 508 12.55 -20.95 -12.31
CA ARG A 508 13.63 -21.81 -12.85
C ARG A 508 14.96 -21.58 -12.14
N GLU A 509 15.32 -20.32 -11.92
CA GLU A 509 16.53 -19.96 -11.20
C GLU A 509 16.48 -20.38 -9.71
N SER A 510 15.32 -20.28 -9.07
CA SER A 510 15.12 -20.62 -7.65
C SER A 510 14.87 -22.11 -7.38
N SER A 511 14.67 -22.93 -8.42
CA SER A 511 14.51 -24.39 -8.30
C SER A 511 15.83 -25.17 -8.47
N LEU A 512 16.88 -24.51 -8.90
CA LEU A 512 18.24 -25.02 -8.92
C LEU A 512 18.85 -24.96 -7.51
#